data_71428241200c1174d23627561b044e41
#
_entry.id   71428241200c1174d23627561b044e41
#
_cell.length_a   1.000
_cell.length_b   1.000
_cell.length_c   1.000
_cell.angle_alpha   90.00
_cell.angle_beta   90.00
_cell.angle_gamma   90.00
#
_symmetry.space_group_name_H-M   'P 1'
#
loop_
_entity.id
_entity.type
_entity.pdbx_description
1 polymer ?
#
loop_
_entity_poly.entity_id
_entity_poly.type
_entity_poly.pdbx_seq_one_letter_code
_entity_poly.pdbx_strand_id
1 'polypeptide(L)'
;MEGAGVRGRLTPPPAPAALRPREHQRLRELHAFLGSGQADGLSLDEIARHAGVNANTLQRQFRAVFGTTVFDYLRECRLLRARRALEHDGVTVGQAAMVAGYTSAANFATAYKRRFGHAPKLARSRI
;
A
#
# COMPACT_ATOMS: atom_id res chain seq x y z
N MET A 1 -4.53 10.88 -38.26
CA MET A 1 -5.09 10.96 -37.62
C MET A 1 -5.11 10.73 -36.90
N GLU A 2 -4.59 10.77 -36.96
CA GLU A 2 -4.80 10.73 -36.08
C GLU A 2 -5.17 10.57 -35.38
N GLY A 3 -4.73 10.74 -35.77
CA GLY A 3 -5.26 10.93 -35.02
C GLY A 3 -5.70 10.91 -34.51
N ALA A 4 -5.50 11.11 -34.95
CA ALA A 4 -6.14 11.24 -34.32
C ALA A 4 -6.72 11.11 -33.81
N GLY A 5 -6.62 11.09 -34.00
CA GLY A 5 -7.37 11.18 -33.43
C GLY A 5 -7.77 10.71 -32.95
N VAL A 6 -7.42 10.53 -33.35
CA VAL A 6 -8.02 10.29 -32.78
C VAL A 6 -8.18 10.11 -32.10
N ARG A 7 -7.95 10.36 -32.17
CA ARG A 7 -8.20 10.48 -31.36
C ARG A 7 -8.90 10.56 -30.70
N GLY A 8 -9.36 10.66 -30.59
CA GLY A 8 -10.08 11.00 -29.88
C GLY A 8 -10.12 10.69 -28.95
N ARG A 9 -9.94 10.79 -29.07
CA ARG A 9 -9.70 10.35 -28.24
C ARG A 9 -10.03 10.07 -27.18
N LEU A 10 -10.48 9.70 -27.10
CA LEU A 10 -10.63 9.41 -25.97
C LEU A 10 -9.59 9.36 -25.16
N THR A 11 -9.26 10.24 -24.69
CA THR A 11 -8.07 10.37 -23.97
C THR A 11 -8.33 10.06 -22.55
N PRO A 12 -7.72 9.04 -22.01
CA PRO A 12 -7.80 8.83 -20.59
C PRO A 12 -7.23 10.02 -19.88
N PRO A 13 -7.64 10.27 -18.64
CA PRO A 13 -7.02 11.36 -17.88
C PRO A 13 -5.52 11.18 -17.91
N PRO A 14 -4.79 12.18 -18.31
CA PRO A 14 -3.34 12.06 -18.34
C PRO A 14 -2.72 12.35 -16.98
N ALA A 15 -3.36 11.88 -15.92
CA ALA A 15 -2.94 12.21 -14.57
C ALA A 15 -1.47 11.92 -14.30
N PRO A 16 -0.93 10.72 -14.66
CA PRO A 16 0.50 10.50 -14.46
C PRO A 16 1.37 11.41 -15.28
N ALA A 17 0.97 11.67 -16.53
CA ALA A 17 1.72 12.54 -17.41
C ALA A 17 1.59 14.00 -17.01
N ALA A 18 0.53 14.34 -16.28
CA ALA A 18 0.29 15.71 -15.87
C ALA A 18 1.02 16.07 -14.58
N LEU A 19 1.57 15.08 -13.87
CA LEU A 19 2.26 15.35 -12.61
C LEU A 19 3.62 15.95 -12.86
N ARG A 20 3.94 16.97 -12.09
CA ARG A 20 5.25 17.61 -12.16
C ARG A 20 6.32 16.73 -11.50
N PRO A 21 7.59 16.89 -11.89
CA PRO A 21 8.66 16.13 -11.25
C PRO A 21 8.66 16.24 -9.73
N ARG A 22 8.34 17.40 -9.19
CA ARG A 22 8.26 17.59 -7.75
C ARG A 22 7.15 16.76 -7.14
N GLU A 23 6.02 16.63 -7.85
CA GLU A 23 4.90 15.83 -7.37
C GLU A 23 5.25 14.35 -7.40
N HIS A 24 5.93 13.91 -8.45
CA HIS A 24 6.41 12.52 -8.51
C HIS A 24 7.39 12.23 -7.39
N GLN A 25 8.31 13.15 -7.13
CA GLN A 25 9.27 12.96 -6.06
C GLN A 25 8.57 12.87 -4.70
N ARG A 26 7.58 13.73 -4.48
CA ARG A 26 6.80 13.72 -3.25
C ARG A 26 6.09 12.40 -3.06
N LEU A 27 5.51 11.85 -4.14
CA LEU A 27 4.83 10.56 -4.07
C LEU A 27 5.80 9.42 -3.81
N ARG A 28 6.99 9.46 -4.39
CA ARG A 28 8.01 8.44 -4.12
C ARG A 28 8.45 8.47 -2.67
N GLU A 29 8.63 9.65 -2.12
CA GLU A 29 8.99 9.81 -0.71
C GLU A 29 7.88 9.30 0.19
N LEU A 30 6.63 9.60 -0.18
CA LEU A 30 5.49 9.11 0.57
C LEU A 30 5.41 7.58 0.50
N HIS A 31 5.62 7.01 -0.68
CA HIS A 31 5.61 5.56 -0.86
C HIS A 31 6.62 4.90 0.08
N ALA A 32 7.83 5.45 0.17
CA ALA A 32 8.84 4.93 1.08
C ALA A 32 8.43 5.10 2.55
N PHE A 33 7.82 6.22 2.89
CA PHE A 33 7.33 6.48 4.24
C PHE A 33 6.26 5.45 4.63
N LEU A 34 5.33 5.17 3.74
CA LEU A 34 4.30 4.17 3.98
C LEU A 34 4.89 2.78 4.16
N GLY A 35 5.88 2.45 3.35
CA GLY A 35 6.51 1.13 3.41
C GLY A 35 7.36 0.93 4.66
N SER A 36 7.83 2.00 5.28
CA SER A 36 8.69 1.93 6.46
C SER A 36 7.96 1.54 7.73
N GLY A 37 6.63 1.65 7.75
CA GLY A 37 5.83 1.43 8.94
C GLY A 37 5.55 2.68 9.76
N GLN A 38 6.19 3.80 9.42
CA GLN A 38 6.00 5.03 10.17
C GLN A 38 4.59 5.61 10.03
N ALA A 39 3.89 5.23 8.97
CA ALA A 39 2.53 5.71 8.73
C ALA A 39 1.46 4.82 9.35
N ASP A 40 1.85 3.73 9.97
CA ASP A 40 0.88 2.81 10.56
C ASP A 40 0.14 3.53 11.69
N GLY A 41 -1.17 3.47 11.66
CA GLY A 41 -1.99 4.16 12.63
C GLY A 41 -2.40 5.57 12.25
N LEU A 42 -1.85 6.12 11.16
CA LEU A 42 -2.25 7.45 10.69
C LEU A 42 -3.52 7.36 9.87
N SER A 43 -4.34 8.41 9.96
CA SER A 43 -5.52 8.55 9.11
C SER A 43 -5.10 9.00 7.72
N LEU A 44 -6.01 8.88 6.76
CA LEU A 44 -5.76 9.36 5.42
C LEU A 44 -5.46 10.85 5.41
N ASP A 45 -6.19 11.64 6.20
CA ASP A 45 -5.95 13.08 6.30
C ASP A 45 -4.57 13.38 6.85
N GLU A 46 -4.12 12.62 7.84
CA GLU A 46 -2.79 12.80 8.41
C GLU A 46 -1.71 12.44 7.39
N ILE A 47 -1.91 11.37 6.64
CA ILE A 47 -0.98 10.97 5.59
C ILE A 47 -0.92 12.04 4.50
N ALA A 48 -2.09 12.55 4.09
CA ALA A 48 -2.15 13.60 3.07
C ALA A 48 -1.45 14.87 3.54
N ARG A 49 -1.63 15.22 4.82
CA ARG A 49 -0.97 16.38 5.40
C ARG A 49 0.54 16.21 5.38
N HIS A 50 1.00 15.00 5.68
CA HIS A 50 2.43 14.69 5.60
C HIS A 50 2.96 14.87 4.18
N ALA A 51 2.16 14.55 3.17
CA ALA A 51 2.53 14.70 1.77
C ALA A 51 2.29 16.13 1.24
N GLY A 52 1.67 16.98 2.04
CA GLY A 52 1.45 18.38 1.64
C GLY A 52 0.29 18.58 0.67
N VAL A 53 -0.67 17.67 0.65
CA VAL A 53 -1.85 17.75 -0.22
C VAL A 53 -3.09 17.37 0.57
N ASN A 54 -4.28 17.58 0.01
CA ASN A 54 -5.49 17.09 0.65
C ASN A 54 -5.73 15.63 0.29
N ALA A 55 -6.63 14.99 1.02
CA ALA A 55 -6.87 13.56 0.89
C ALA A 55 -7.33 13.16 -0.52
N ASN A 56 -8.22 13.96 -1.12
CA ASN A 56 -8.71 13.63 -2.47
C ASN A 56 -7.60 13.67 -3.50
N THR A 57 -6.75 14.69 -3.43
CA THR A 57 -5.61 14.82 -4.33
C THR A 57 -4.65 13.66 -4.13
N LEU A 58 -4.36 13.31 -2.88
CA LEU A 58 -3.47 12.21 -2.57
C LEU A 58 -3.97 10.90 -3.17
N GLN A 59 -5.24 10.56 -2.94
CA GLN A 59 -5.79 9.31 -3.47
C GLN A 59 -5.71 9.26 -4.98
N ARG A 60 -6.07 10.35 -5.63
CA ARG A 60 -6.04 10.39 -7.09
C ARG A 60 -4.63 10.21 -7.63
N GLN A 61 -3.68 10.95 -7.09
CA GLN A 61 -2.29 10.90 -7.56
C GLN A 61 -1.63 9.58 -7.22
N PHE A 62 -1.86 9.07 -6.02
CA PHE A 62 -1.27 7.80 -5.59
C PHE A 62 -1.75 6.66 -6.48
N ARG A 63 -3.06 6.60 -6.73
CA ARG A 63 -3.62 5.57 -7.58
C ARG A 63 -3.12 5.68 -9.02
N ALA A 64 -2.98 6.91 -9.53
CA ALA A 64 -2.51 7.13 -10.88
C ALA A 64 -1.07 6.66 -11.07
N VAL A 65 -0.22 6.85 -10.07
CA VAL A 65 1.20 6.51 -10.19
C VAL A 65 1.47 5.06 -9.80
N PHE A 66 0.84 4.58 -8.73
CA PHE A 66 1.16 3.26 -8.17
C PHE A 66 0.10 2.19 -8.44
N GLY A 67 -1.04 2.57 -9.01
CA GLY A 67 -2.07 1.60 -9.38
C GLY A 67 -2.87 1.03 -8.23
N THR A 68 -2.72 1.56 -7.02
CA THR A 68 -3.40 1.07 -5.83
C THR A 68 -3.77 2.25 -4.93
N THR A 69 -4.68 2.03 -3.99
CA THR A 69 -4.99 3.05 -3.02
C THR A 69 -3.95 3.07 -1.91
N VAL A 70 -3.90 4.18 -1.17
CA VAL A 70 -2.97 4.32 -0.05
C VAL A 70 -3.17 3.19 0.97
N PHE A 71 -4.42 2.90 1.34
CA PHE A 71 -4.67 1.90 2.36
C PHE A 71 -4.46 0.48 1.88
N ASP A 72 -4.73 0.20 0.61
CA ASP A 72 -4.42 -1.13 0.06
C ASP A 72 -2.92 -1.36 0.06
N TYR A 73 -2.16 -0.33 -0.28
CA TYR A 73 -0.71 -0.42 -0.24
C TYR A 73 -0.20 -0.61 1.20
N LEU A 74 -0.77 0.14 2.17
CA LEU A 74 -0.41 -0.04 3.57
C LEU A 74 -0.70 -1.45 4.06
N ARG A 75 -1.86 -1.98 3.69
CA ARG A 75 -2.24 -3.34 4.08
C ARG A 75 -1.24 -4.34 3.53
N GLU A 76 -0.85 -4.16 2.29
CA GLU A 76 0.14 -5.04 1.66
C GLU A 76 1.47 -4.98 2.40
N CYS A 77 1.94 -3.79 2.72
CA CYS A 77 3.20 -3.62 3.45
C CYS A 77 3.15 -4.28 4.82
N ARG A 78 2.02 -4.15 5.52
CA ARG A 78 1.86 -4.74 6.84
C ARG A 78 1.85 -6.26 6.77
N LEU A 79 1.16 -6.83 5.77
CA LEU A 79 1.13 -8.28 5.60
C LEU A 79 2.51 -8.81 5.23
N LEU A 80 3.26 -8.09 4.41
CA LEU A 80 4.61 -8.50 4.05
C LEU A 80 5.55 -8.45 5.26
N ARG A 81 5.42 -7.44 6.12
CA ARG A 81 6.23 -7.38 7.34
C ARG A 81 5.88 -8.53 8.29
N ALA A 82 4.59 -8.84 8.41
CA ALA A 82 4.17 -9.96 9.24
C ALA A 82 4.71 -11.28 8.71
N ARG A 83 4.69 -11.46 7.39
CA ARG A 83 5.23 -12.65 6.77
C ARG A 83 6.72 -12.79 7.05
N ARG A 84 7.46 -11.70 6.91
CA ARG A 84 8.90 -11.73 7.22
C ARG A 84 9.15 -12.08 8.67
N ALA A 85 8.36 -11.50 9.59
CA ALA A 85 8.51 -11.82 11.00
C ALA A 85 8.25 -13.30 11.28
N LEU A 86 7.24 -13.87 10.63
CA LEU A 86 6.94 -15.29 10.76
C LEU A 86 8.06 -16.17 10.21
N GLU A 87 8.61 -15.78 9.06
CA GLU A 87 9.60 -16.60 8.37
C GLU A 87 10.99 -16.47 8.97
N HIS A 88 11.33 -15.33 9.52
CA HIS A 88 12.71 -15.05 9.90
C HIS A 88 12.92 -14.70 11.36
N ASP A 89 11.90 -14.19 12.05
CA ASP A 89 12.07 -13.70 13.41
C ASP A 89 11.49 -14.61 14.48
N GLY A 90 10.86 -15.70 14.09
CA GLY A 90 10.34 -16.69 15.03
C GLY A 90 9.13 -16.23 15.84
N VAL A 91 8.43 -15.18 15.41
CA VAL A 91 7.28 -14.69 16.15
C VAL A 91 6.11 -15.66 16.04
N THR A 92 5.21 -15.59 17.00
CA THR A 92 3.96 -16.37 16.95
C THR A 92 3.00 -15.74 15.95
N VAL A 93 1.98 -16.51 15.55
CA VAL A 93 0.93 -15.99 14.66
C VAL A 93 0.23 -14.80 15.31
N GLY A 94 -0.01 -14.86 16.63
CA GLY A 94 -0.61 -13.72 17.34
C GLY A 94 0.26 -12.47 17.29
N GLN A 95 1.56 -12.63 17.44
CA GLN A 95 2.50 -11.51 17.35
C GLN A 95 2.53 -10.95 15.93
N ALA A 96 2.52 -11.81 14.91
CA ALA A 96 2.48 -11.38 13.53
C ALA A 96 1.20 -10.62 13.22
N ALA A 97 0.08 -11.05 13.78
CA ALA A 97 -1.19 -10.34 13.62
C ALA A 97 -1.07 -8.90 14.15
N MET A 98 -0.40 -8.72 15.28
CA MET A 98 -0.16 -7.38 15.82
C MET A 98 0.72 -6.55 14.92
N VAL A 99 1.77 -7.15 14.36
CA VAL A 99 2.65 -6.47 13.41
C VAL A 99 1.84 -5.98 12.21
N ALA A 100 0.89 -6.78 11.74
CA ALA A 100 0.06 -6.43 10.59
C ALA A 100 -1.08 -5.47 10.97
N GLY A 101 -1.22 -5.12 12.24
CA GLY A 101 -2.23 -4.17 12.67
C GLY A 101 -3.62 -4.77 12.86
N TYR A 102 -3.71 -6.08 12.99
CA TYR A 102 -4.99 -6.75 13.21
C TYR A 102 -5.24 -6.95 14.70
N THR A 103 -6.48 -6.74 15.10
CA THR A 103 -6.88 -6.96 16.51
C THR A 103 -7.26 -8.41 16.77
N SER A 104 -7.45 -9.20 15.72
CA SER A 104 -7.87 -10.59 15.81
C SER A 104 -6.94 -11.46 15.00
N ALA A 105 -6.40 -12.50 15.63
CA ALA A 105 -5.56 -13.46 14.91
C ALA A 105 -6.34 -14.19 13.82
N ALA A 106 -7.64 -14.41 14.03
CA ALA A 106 -8.47 -15.07 13.02
C ALA A 106 -8.64 -14.20 11.78
N ASN A 107 -8.88 -12.90 11.98
CA ASN A 107 -9.01 -11.98 10.84
C ASN A 107 -7.69 -11.85 10.10
N PHE A 108 -6.59 -11.80 10.82
CA PHE A 108 -5.26 -11.79 10.23
C PHE A 108 -5.04 -13.05 9.38
N ALA A 109 -5.34 -14.21 9.94
CA ALA A 109 -5.13 -15.48 9.23
C ALA A 109 -5.95 -15.53 7.94
N THR A 110 -7.18 -15.03 7.96
CA THR A 110 -8.02 -14.97 6.78
C THR A 110 -7.40 -14.07 5.71
N ALA A 111 -6.98 -12.87 6.10
CA ALA A 111 -6.36 -11.93 5.16
C ALA A 111 -5.04 -12.48 4.62
N TYR A 112 -4.24 -13.08 5.48
CA TYR A 112 -2.95 -13.66 5.11
C TYR A 112 -3.12 -14.76 4.08
N LYS A 113 -4.04 -15.70 4.36
CA LYS A 113 -4.28 -16.81 3.45
C LYS A 113 -4.80 -16.33 2.10
N ARG A 114 -5.68 -15.31 2.12
CA ARG A 114 -6.20 -14.74 0.88
C ARG A 114 -5.07 -14.12 0.05
N ARG A 115 -4.12 -13.48 0.72
CA ARG A 115 -3.04 -12.79 0.02
C ARG A 115 -1.93 -13.74 -0.43
N PHE A 116 -1.54 -14.70 0.41
CA PHE A 116 -0.36 -15.53 0.15
C PHE A 116 -0.67 -16.98 -0.19
N GLY A 117 -1.93 -17.39 -0.11
CA GLY A 117 -2.35 -18.72 -0.54
C GLY A 117 -2.22 -19.82 0.51
N HIS A 118 -1.69 -19.50 1.69
CA HIS A 118 -1.58 -20.47 2.77
C HIS A 118 -1.70 -19.78 4.12
N ALA A 119 -1.98 -20.59 5.17
CA ALA A 119 -2.16 -20.04 6.51
C ALA A 119 -0.83 -19.53 7.07
N PRO A 120 -0.87 -18.51 7.94
CA PRO A 120 0.37 -17.96 8.51
C PRO A 120 1.18 -18.96 9.31
N LYS A 121 0.55 -19.96 9.93
CA LYS A 121 1.32 -20.95 10.68
C LYS A 121 2.26 -21.74 9.78
N LEU A 122 1.94 -21.90 8.50
CA LEU A 122 2.84 -22.59 7.57
C LEU A 122 4.09 -21.77 7.30
N ALA A 123 3.97 -20.45 7.24
CA ALA A 123 5.15 -19.60 7.08
C ALA A 123 6.06 -19.71 8.30
N ARG A 124 5.47 -19.76 9.51
CA ARG A 124 6.24 -19.88 10.73
C ARG A 124 6.98 -21.20 10.81
N SER A 125 6.38 -22.27 10.33
CA SER A 125 7.00 -23.59 10.41
C SER A 125 8.16 -23.76 9.44
N ARG A 126 8.42 -22.78 8.58
CA ARG A 126 9.58 -22.80 7.69
C ARG A 126 10.88 -22.40 8.36
N ILE A 127 10.78 -21.83 9.55
CA ILE A 127 11.96 -21.42 10.31
C ILE A 127 12.68 -22.67 10.94
#